data_d8a598c3c06db4abfc949d08b7185ec3
#
_entry.id   d8a598c3c06db4abfc949d08b7185ec3
#
_cell.length_a   1.000
_cell.length_b   1.000
_cell.length_c   1.000
_cell.angle_alpha   90.00
_cell.angle_beta   90.00
_cell.angle_gamma   90.00
#
_symmetry.space_group_name_H-M   'P 1'
#
loop_
_entity.id
_entity.type
_entity.pdbx_description
1 polymer ?
#
loop_
_entity_poly.entity_id
_entity_poly.type
_entity_poly.pdbx_seq_one_letter_code
_entity_poly.pdbx_strand_id
1 'polypeptide(L)'
;VMQKAAANLSTPSRLLSYFGRVQYEYDDRYLLTASIRRDGSSRFGKNSRWGIFPAISAAYRISNENFWSKDFIVNSLKIRASWGMNGNNSIPSNASLAVLDNANYTSGSIINGFAPISLANQELGWEKTDSWNIAFDMGLFKNRIFISADYYIKTTKDLLYKVNVPALLGFTKAWGNIGSIRNKGFEIELNTKNLVG
;
A
#
# COMPACT_ATOMS: atom_id res chain seq x y z
N VAL A 1 -37.69 -7.53 -31.72
CA VAL A 1 -36.46 -7.73 -30.92
C VAL A 1 -36.23 -6.43 -30.16
N MET A 2 -36.59 -6.38 -28.84
CA MET A 2 -36.28 -5.23 -28.01
C MET A 2 -34.80 -5.31 -27.61
N GLN A 3 -33.97 -4.39 -28.08
CA GLN A 3 -32.62 -4.18 -27.56
C GLN A 3 -32.73 -3.60 -26.15
N LYS A 4 -32.34 -4.40 -25.13
CA LYS A 4 -32.16 -3.87 -23.78
C LYS A 4 -30.89 -2.99 -23.79
N ALA A 5 -31.04 -1.71 -23.63
CA ALA A 5 -29.94 -0.81 -23.34
C ALA A 5 -29.40 -1.15 -21.95
N ALA A 6 -28.24 -1.78 -21.86
CA ALA A 6 -27.52 -1.98 -20.61
C ALA A 6 -26.82 -0.64 -20.28
N ALA A 7 -27.40 0.14 -19.39
CA ALA A 7 -26.70 1.27 -18.79
C ALA A 7 -25.67 0.71 -17.80
N ASN A 8 -24.38 0.80 -18.15
CA ASN A 8 -23.29 0.54 -17.23
C ASN A 8 -23.22 1.71 -16.24
N LEU A 9 -23.96 1.64 -15.16
CA LEU A 9 -23.84 2.56 -14.04
C LEU A 9 -22.55 2.22 -13.27
N SER A 10 -21.46 2.92 -13.61
CA SER A 10 -20.27 2.85 -12.79
C SER A 10 -20.58 3.47 -11.42
N THR A 11 -20.48 2.68 -10.36
CA THR A 11 -20.66 3.17 -8.98
C THR A 11 -19.48 4.07 -8.64
N PRO A 12 -19.67 5.38 -8.41
CA PRO A 12 -18.56 6.29 -8.13
C PRO A 12 -17.90 5.92 -6.80
N SER A 13 -16.58 5.92 -6.75
CA SER A 13 -15.82 5.82 -5.49
C SER A 13 -15.26 7.19 -5.11
N ARG A 14 -15.26 7.48 -3.80
CA ARG A 14 -14.71 8.71 -3.22
C ARG A 14 -13.61 8.36 -2.24
N LEU A 15 -12.50 9.11 -2.33
CA LEU A 15 -11.39 9.06 -1.39
C LEU A 15 -11.19 10.46 -0.82
N LEU A 16 -11.08 10.55 0.51
CA LEU A 16 -10.74 11.78 1.21
C LEU A 16 -9.51 11.52 2.06
N SER A 17 -8.48 12.37 1.90
CA SER A 17 -7.19 12.21 2.56
C SER A 17 -6.79 13.48 3.30
N TYR A 18 -6.32 13.32 4.54
CA TYR A 18 -5.64 14.34 5.31
C TYR A 18 -4.19 13.93 5.48
N PHE A 19 -3.28 14.86 5.26
CA PHE A 19 -1.85 14.59 5.26
C PHE A 19 -1.09 15.66 6.03
N GLY A 20 -0.12 15.23 6.86
CA GLY A 20 0.84 16.07 7.52
C GLY A 20 2.25 15.48 7.43
N ARG A 21 3.26 16.32 7.20
CA ARG A 21 4.68 15.93 7.15
C ARG A 21 5.52 16.98 7.86
N VAL A 22 6.50 16.52 8.62
CA VAL A 22 7.57 17.33 9.22
C VAL A 22 8.90 16.75 8.74
N GLN A 23 9.78 17.65 8.32
CA GLN A 23 11.15 17.32 7.94
C GLN A 23 12.08 18.19 8.76
N TYR A 24 13.11 17.57 9.31
CA TYR A 24 14.14 18.24 10.10
C TYR A 24 15.49 17.79 9.59
N GLU A 25 16.36 18.76 9.36
CA GLU A 25 17.75 18.56 8.98
C GLU A 25 18.63 19.39 9.89
N TYR A 26 19.65 18.76 10.45
CA TYR A 26 20.60 19.41 11.32
C TYR A 26 22.02 19.21 10.81
N ASP A 27 22.71 20.31 10.57
CA ASP A 27 24.13 20.42 10.20
C ASP A 27 24.52 19.53 8.99
N ASP A 28 23.59 19.38 8.04
CA ASP A 28 23.74 18.49 6.86
C ASP A 28 24.18 17.06 7.21
N ARG A 29 23.96 16.63 8.46
CA ARG A 29 24.36 15.33 9.01
C ARG A 29 23.18 14.47 9.37
N TYR A 30 22.23 15.04 10.10
CA TYR A 30 21.08 14.31 10.66
C TYR A 30 19.82 14.75 9.93
N LEU A 31 19.16 13.78 9.29
CA LEU A 31 17.90 14.02 8.59
C LEU A 31 16.82 13.18 9.26
N LEU A 32 15.70 13.81 9.59
CA LEU A 32 14.54 13.15 10.16
C LEU A 32 13.31 13.57 9.38
N THR A 33 12.47 12.61 9.00
CA THR A 33 11.17 12.88 8.39
C THR A 33 10.11 12.09 9.14
N ALA A 34 9.04 12.73 9.53
CA ALA A 34 7.84 12.09 10.07
C ALA A 34 6.63 12.53 9.27
N SER A 35 5.76 11.60 8.96
CA SER A 35 4.51 11.90 8.26
C SER A 35 3.37 11.04 8.78
N ILE A 36 2.16 11.59 8.68
CA ILE A 36 0.92 10.88 8.98
C ILE A 36 -0.09 11.18 7.88
N ARG A 37 -0.77 10.13 7.41
CA ARG A 37 -1.87 10.26 6.46
C ARG A 37 -3.11 9.54 7.02
N ARG A 38 -4.24 10.19 6.94
CA ARG A 38 -5.54 9.62 7.28
C ARG A 38 -6.41 9.61 6.04
N ASP A 39 -6.75 8.43 5.55
CA ASP A 39 -7.52 8.21 4.34
C ASP A 39 -8.89 7.63 4.65
N GLY A 40 -9.93 8.19 4.05
CA GLY A 40 -11.30 7.68 4.12
C GLY A 40 -11.79 7.26 2.74
N SER A 41 -12.17 5.99 2.59
CA SER A 41 -12.66 5.43 1.32
C SER A 41 -14.13 5.05 1.40
N SER A 42 -14.92 5.46 0.39
CA SER A 42 -16.33 5.06 0.28
C SER A 42 -16.55 3.59 -0.09
N ARG A 43 -15.48 2.86 -0.42
CA ARG A 43 -15.54 1.44 -0.77
C ARG A 43 -15.76 0.54 0.45
N PHE A 44 -15.41 1.05 1.63
CA PHE A 44 -15.50 0.32 2.88
C PHE A 44 -16.78 0.65 3.66
N GLY A 45 -17.13 -0.26 4.55
CA GLY A 45 -18.25 -0.10 5.48
C GLY A 45 -18.07 1.12 6.38
N LYS A 46 -19.14 1.51 7.05
CA LYS A 46 -19.19 2.75 7.86
C LYS A 46 -18.16 2.73 8.99
N ASN A 47 -17.92 1.56 9.58
CA ASN A 47 -17.02 1.38 10.73
C ASN A 47 -15.53 1.29 10.35
N SER A 48 -15.22 0.84 9.12
CA SER A 48 -13.85 0.55 8.65
C SER A 48 -13.37 1.51 7.55
N ARG A 49 -14.12 2.59 7.34
CA ARG A 49 -13.87 3.56 6.24
C ARG A 49 -12.53 4.27 6.34
N TRP A 50 -12.08 4.57 7.57
CA TRP A 50 -10.89 5.37 7.81
C TRP A 50 -9.68 4.52 8.16
N GLY A 51 -8.56 4.75 7.47
CA GLY A 51 -7.24 4.22 7.78
C GLY A 51 -6.28 5.32 8.19
N ILE A 52 -5.34 5.02 9.08
CA ILE A 52 -4.25 5.92 9.49
C ILE A 52 -2.94 5.24 9.10
N PHE A 53 -2.08 5.99 8.40
CA PHE A 53 -0.85 5.51 7.80
C PHE A 53 0.32 6.42 8.21
N PRO A 54 0.95 6.16 9.36
CA PRO A 54 2.15 6.87 9.80
C PRO A 54 3.38 6.37 9.06
N ALA A 55 4.40 7.24 8.94
CA ALA A 55 5.73 6.87 8.50
C ALA A 55 6.77 7.77 9.15
N ILE A 56 7.93 7.18 9.43
CA ILE A 56 9.11 7.86 9.96
C ILE A 56 10.35 7.37 9.24
N SER A 57 11.28 8.27 8.96
CA SER A 57 12.59 7.93 8.43
C SER A 57 13.66 8.79 9.06
N ALA A 58 14.82 8.18 9.28
CA ALA A 58 16.02 8.86 9.74
C ALA A 58 17.19 8.53 8.82
N ALA A 59 18.06 9.50 8.59
CA ALA A 59 19.32 9.29 7.90
C ALA A 59 20.45 10.04 8.60
N TYR A 60 21.63 9.43 8.58
CA TYR A 60 22.84 9.98 9.15
C TYR A 60 23.96 9.96 8.11
N ARG A 61 24.45 11.15 7.75
CA ARG A 61 25.59 11.35 6.84
C ARG A 61 26.88 11.33 7.65
N ILE A 62 27.45 10.16 7.85
CA ILE A 62 28.67 9.95 8.63
C ILE A 62 29.84 10.68 7.99
N SER A 63 29.89 10.74 6.64
CA SER A 63 30.94 11.43 5.89
C SER A 63 30.98 12.96 6.09
N ASN A 64 29.96 13.54 6.73
CA ASN A 64 29.92 14.96 7.04
C ASN A 64 30.42 15.26 8.48
N GLU A 65 30.85 14.25 9.21
CA GLU A 65 31.44 14.43 10.55
C GLU A 65 32.86 14.97 10.49
N ASN A 66 33.26 15.72 11.50
CA ASN A 66 34.58 16.36 11.59
C ASN A 66 35.75 15.35 11.66
N PHE A 67 35.48 14.13 12.12
CA PHE A 67 36.48 13.06 12.17
C PHE A 67 36.67 12.32 10.83
N TRP A 68 35.79 12.59 9.84
CA TRP A 68 35.84 11.92 8.55
C TRP A 68 36.84 12.59 7.62
N SER A 69 37.89 11.87 7.19
CA SER A 69 38.87 12.42 6.25
C SER A 69 38.33 12.37 4.82
N LYS A 70 38.40 13.50 4.12
CA LYS A 70 37.97 13.61 2.71
C LYS A 70 38.95 12.89 1.73
N ASP A 71 40.14 12.59 2.20
CA ASP A 71 41.15 11.84 1.43
C ASP A 71 41.01 10.33 1.52
N PHE A 72 40.00 9.87 2.25
CA PHE A 72 39.70 8.45 2.36
C PHE A 72 39.17 7.90 1.03
N ILE A 73 39.37 6.59 0.80
CA ILE A 73 38.80 5.89 -0.37
C ILE A 73 37.28 6.00 -0.37
N VAL A 74 36.67 6.00 0.83
CA VAL A 74 35.24 6.24 1.03
C VAL A 74 34.98 7.73 1.19
N ASN A 75 34.48 8.36 0.14
CA ASN A 75 34.23 9.81 0.11
C ASN A 75 32.86 10.20 0.68
N SER A 76 31.89 9.31 0.60
CA SER A 76 30.57 9.53 1.20
C SER A 76 30.06 8.26 1.85
N LEU A 77 29.46 8.41 3.02
CA LEU A 77 28.80 7.33 3.73
C LEU A 77 27.56 7.87 4.44
N LYS A 78 26.40 7.26 4.12
CA LYS A 78 25.13 7.61 4.73
C LYS A 78 24.41 6.33 5.13
N ILE A 79 23.91 6.28 6.34
CA ILE A 79 23.02 5.21 6.83
C ILE A 79 21.60 5.74 6.86
N ARG A 80 20.64 4.91 6.45
CA ARG A 80 19.21 5.23 6.43
C ARG A 80 18.43 4.15 7.15
N ALA A 81 17.41 4.56 7.90
CA ALA A 81 16.42 3.67 8.46
C ALA A 81 15.03 4.26 8.27
N SER A 82 14.06 3.45 7.91
CA SER A 82 12.70 3.91 7.78
C SER A 82 11.70 2.83 8.18
N TRP A 83 10.57 3.30 8.68
CA TRP A 83 9.39 2.52 8.94
C TRP A 83 8.17 3.28 8.46
N GLY A 84 7.18 2.56 7.89
CA GLY A 84 5.94 3.18 7.48
C GLY A 84 4.85 2.17 7.17
N MET A 85 3.62 2.64 7.31
CA MET A 85 2.41 1.91 6.97
C MET A 85 1.78 2.46 5.70
N ASN A 86 1.32 1.57 4.81
CA ASN A 86 0.53 1.90 3.64
C ASN A 86 -0.79 1.15 3.65
N GLY A 87 -1.85 1.80 3.13
CA GLY A 87 -3.16 1.21 2.96
C GLY A 87 -3.47 0.91 1.50
N ASN A 88 -4.17 -0.20 1.27
CA ASN A 88 -4.73 -0.56 -0.02
C ASN A 88 -6.24 -0.68 0.09
N ASN A 89 -6.98 -0.05 -0.84
CA ASN A 89 -8.43 -0.10 -0.97
C ASN A 89 -8.88 -0.61 -2.35
N SER A 90 -8.08 -1.44 -2.99
CA SER A 90 -8.32 -1.96 -4.35
C SER A 90 -9.39 -3.04 -4.36
N ILE A 91 -10.65 -2.64 -4.09
CA ILE A 91 -11.85 -3.46 -4.17
C ILE A 91 -12.93 -2.74 -4.98
N PRO A 92 -13.96 -3.44 -5.50
CA PRO A 92 -15.12 -2.81 -6.13
C PRO A 92 -15.83 -1.84 -5.18
N SER A 93 -16.44 -0.80 -5.72
CA SER A 93 -17.10 0.27 -4.94
C SER A 93 -18.28 -0.22 -4.08
N ASN A 94 -18.83 -1.38 -4.38
CA ASN A 94 -19.96 -2.01 -3.67
C ASN A 94 -19.57 -3.27 -2.88
N ALA A 95 -18.27 -3.55 -2.72
CA ALA A 95 -17.79 -4.79 -2.10
C ALA A 95 -18.26 -4.98 -0.64
N SER A 96 -18.52 -3.90 0.08
CA SER A 96 -19.03 -3.94 1.47
C SER A 96 -20.56 -4.05 1.55
N LEU A 97 -21.27 -3.97 0.42
CA LEU A 97 -22.74 -3.96 0.38
C LEU A 97 -23.29 -5.31 -0.09
N ALA A 98 -24.52 -5.62 0.35
CA ALA A 98 -25.31 -6.65 -0.32
C ALA A 98 -25.80 -6.11 -1.66
N VAL A 99 -25.53 -6.85 -2.74
CA VAL A 99 -25.95 -6.51 -4.09
C VAL A 99 -27.00 -7.54 -4.54
N LEU A 100 -28.07 -7.05 -5.14
CA LEU A 100 -29.09 -7.86 -5.78
C LEU A 100 -28.83 -7.87 -7.30
N ASP A 101 -29.05 -9.01 -7.95
CA ASP A 101 -29.07 -9.13 -9.40
C ASP A 101 -30.33 -9.81 -9.87
N ASN A 102 -30.63 -9.69 -11.17
CA ASN A 102 -31.80 -10.28 -11.77
C ASN A 102 -31.73 -11.81 -11.67
N ALA A 103 -32.72 -12.43 -11.08
CA ALA A 103 -32.89 -13.87 -11.01
C ALA A 103 -34.29 -14.21 -11.49
N ASN A 104 -34.39 -14.50 -12.79
CA ASN A 104 -35.66 -14.86 -13.40
C ASN A 104 -36.05 -16.30 -13.00
N TYR A 105 -37.31 -16.53 -12.71
CA TYR A 105 -37.85 -17.85 -12.48
C TYR A 105 -39.05 -18.11 -13.39
N THR A 106 -39.37 -19.36 -13.61
CA THR A 106 -40.45 -19.78 -14.49
C THR A 106 -41.63 -20.33 -13.67
N SER A 107 -42.80 -19.73 -13.87
CA SER A 107 -44.07 -20.25 -13.32
C SER A 107 -45.17 -20.05 -14.38
N GLY A 108 -45.15 -20.89 -15.44
CA GLY A 108 -45.99 -20.72 -16.62
C GLY A 108 -45.58 -19.59 -17.58
N SER A 109 -44.88 -18.56 -17.08
CA SER A 109 -44.25 -17.50 -17.84
C SER A 109 -42.94 -17.09 -17.12
N ILE A 110 -42.05 -16.36 -17.83
CA ILE A 110 -40.83 -15.83 -17.20
C ILE A 110 -41.20 -14.66 -16.30
N ILE A 111 -40.97 -14.83 -14.99
CA ILE A 111 -41.17 -13.79 -13.98
C ILE A 111 -39.80 -13.23 -13.59
N ASN A 112 -39.67 -11.89 -13.69
CA ASN A 112 -38.47 -11.20 -13.25
C ASN A 112 -38.41 -11.18 -11.73
N GLY A 113 -37.35 -11.75 -11.17
CA GLY A 113 -37.05 -11.73 -9.76
C GLY A 113 -35.68 -11.11 -9.47
N PHE A 114 -35.37 -10.93 -8.21
CA PHE A 114 -34.07 -10.47 -7.74
C PHE A 114 -33.56 -11.44 -6.69
N ALA A 115 -32.26 -11.78 -6.78
CA ALA A 115 -31.59 -12.58 -5.77
C ALA A 115 -30.32 -11.88 -5.29
N PRO A 116 -29.95 -12.03 -4.02
CA PRO A 116 -28.68 -11.51 -3.53
C PRO A 116 -27.52 -12.27 -4.17
N ILE A 117 -26.53 -11.52 -4.70
CA ILE A 117 -25.32 -12.07 -5.32
C ILE A 117 -24.06 -11.83 -4.46
N SER A 118 -24.17 -11.02 -3.43
CA SER A 118 -23.08 -10.76 -2.49
C SER A 118 -23.58 -10.58 -1.07
N LEU A 119 -22.78 -11.01 -0.10
CA LEU A 119 -22.98 -10.78 1.30
C LEU A 119 -22.45 -9.40 1.68
N ALA A 120 -23.24 -8.62 2.42
CA ALA A 120 -22.75 -7.39 3.02
C ALA A 120 -21.68 -7.69 4.07
N ASN A 121 -20.55 -6.97 4.02
CA ASN A 121 -19.53 -7.02 5.05
C ASN A 121 -19.18 -5.59 5.47
N GLN A 122 -19.78 -5.14 6.57
CA GLN A 122 -19.57 -3.78 7.09
C GLN A 122 -18.20 -3.62 7.79
N GLU A 123 -17.56 -4.73 8.17
CA GLU A 123 -16.23 -4.76 8.78
C GLU A 123 -15.11 -4.78 7.73
N LEU A 124 -15.47 -4.87 6.44
CA LEU A 124 -14.50 -4.84 5.35
C LEU A 124 -13.72 -3.51 5.38
N GLY A 125 -12.41 -3.60 5.57
CA GLY A 125 -11.55 -2.45 5.80
C GLY A 125 -10.27 -2.47 4.98
N TRP A 126 -9.36 -1.58 5.30
CA TRP A 126 -8.10 -1.40 4.63
C TRP A 126 -7.18 -2.61 4.79
N GLU A 127 -6.63 -3.08 3.69
CA GLU A 127 -5.44 -3.91 3.69
C GLU A 127 -4.25 -3.03 4.05
N LYS A 128 -3.41 -3.46 5.01
CA LYS A 128 -2.32 -2.66 5.56
C LYS A 128 -0.98 -3.33 5.33
N THR A 129 -0.05 -2.58 4.77
CA THR A 129 1.35 -3.01 4.62
C THR A 129 2.23 -2.22 5.57
N ASP A 130 2.87 -2.92 6.49
CA ASP A 130 3.91 -2.44 7.39
C ASP A 130 5.27 -2.72 6.74
N SER A 131 6.09 -1.68 6.58
CA SER A 131 7.37 -1.75 5.88
C SER A 131 8.49 -1.20 6.75
N TRP A 132 9.54 -2.01 6.96
CA TRP A 132 10.81 -1.64 7.56
C TRP A 132 11.89 -1.67 6.51
N ASN A 133 12.76 -0.69 6.52
CA ASN A 133 13.92 -0.63 5.63
C ASN A 133 15.11 -0.07 6.41
N ILE A 134 16.28 -0.72 6.24
CA ILE A 134 17.58 -0.23 6.70
C ILE A 134 18.50 -0.28 5.49
N ALA A 135 19.22 0.80 5.25
CA ALA A 135 20.05 0.95 4.08
C ALA A 135 21.35 1.71 4.39
N PHE A 136 22.36 1.52 3.56
CA PHE A 136 23.52 2.38 3.52
C PHE A 136 23.86 2.77 2.08
N ASP A 137 24.31 4.00 1.92
CA ASP A 137 24.80 4.56 0.67
C ASP A 137 26.26 4.91 0.84
N MET A 138 27.13 4.43 -0.07
CA MET A 138 28.57 4.61 0.00
C MET A 138 29.14 5.06 -1.35
N GLY A 139 29.88 6.14 -1.35
CA GLY A 139 30.62 6.63 -2.51
C GLY A 139 32.12 6.42 -2.34
N LEU A 140 32.75 5.81 -3.34
CA LEU A 140 34.16 5.45 -3.35
C LEU A 140 34.91 6.17 -4.49
N PHE A 141 36.23 6.34 -4.31
CA PHE A 141 37.16 6.86 -5.33
C PHE A 141 36.66 8.20 -5.91
N LYS A 142 36.48 9.20 -5.05
CA LYS A 142 35.89 10.52 -5.41
C LYS A 142 34.50 10.39 -6.05
N ASN A 143 33.68 9.50 -5.49
CA ASN A 143 32.32 9.17 -5.96
C ASN A 143 32.26 8.64 -7.39
N ARG A 144 33.34 7.97 -7.87
CA ARG A 144 33.28 7.24 -9.13
C ARG A 144 32.53 5.93 -9.04
N ILE A 145 32.52 5.32 -7.87
CA ILE A 145 31.74 4.13 -7.58
C ILE A 145 30.75 4.49 -6.48
N PHE A 146 29.48 4.26 -6.73
CA PHE A 146 28.42 4.45 -5.75
C PHE A 146 27.72 3.11 -5.50
N ILE A 147 27.66 2.72 -4.23
CA ILE A 147 27.02 1.49 -3.78
C ILE A 147 25.88 1.87 -2.85
N SER A 148 24.67 1.38 -3.13
CA SER A 148 23.55 1.40 -2.21
C SER A 148 23.16 -0.03 -1.87
N ALA A 149 22.96 -0.33 -0.59
CA ALA A 149 22.49 -1.62 -0.15
C ALA A 149 21.34 -1.43 0.85
N ASP A 150 20.26 -2.10 0.58
CA ASP A 150 19.00 -2.02 1.31
C ASP A 150 18.59 -3.39 1.82
N TYR A 151 18.14 -3.46 3.07
CA TYR A 151 17.44 -4.61 3.63
C TYR A 151 16.05 -4.20 4.02
N TYR A 152 15.05 -4.94 3.54
CA TYR A 152 13.66 -4.62 3.82
C TYR A 152 12.87 -5.80 4.35
N ILE A 153 11.86 -5.49 5.16
CA ILE A 153 10.80 -6.40 5.59
C ILE A 153 9.47 -5.70 5.36
N LYS A 154 8.60 -6.31 4.53
CA LYS A 154 7.24 -5.83 4.28
C LYS A 154 6.26 -6.89 4.74
N THR A 155 5.32 -6.52 5.61
CA THR A 155 4.26 -7.42 6.09
C THR A 155 2.92 -6.79 5.73
N THR A 156 2.20 -7.42 4.81
CA THR A 156 0.83 -7.04 4.47
C THR A 156 -0.12 -7.88 5.30
N LYS A 157 -1.03 -7.24 6.02
CA LYS A 157 -2.07 -7.84 6.85
C LYS A 157 -3.45 -7.46 6.34
N ASP A 158 -4.45 -8.21 6.78
CA ASP A 158 -5.85 -7.95 6.43
C ASP A 158 -6.06 -7.93 4.90
N LEU A 159 -5.45 -8.91 4.19
CA LEU A 159 -5.51 -9.00 2.73
C LEU A 159 -6.96 -8.98 2.25
N LEU A 160 -7.24 -8.12 1.27
CA LEU A 160 -8.53 -8.00 0.61
C LEU A 160 -8.72 -9.16 -0.36
N TYR A 161 -9.50 -10.16 0.04
CA TYR A 161 -9.68 -11.37 -0.74
C TYR A 161 -11.14 -11.82 -0.82
N LYS A 162 -11.51 -12.45 -1.95
CA LYS A 162 -12.79 -13.12 -2.11
C LYS A 162 -12.69 -14.54 -1.54
N VAL A 163 -13.32 -14.77 -0.41
CA VAL A 163 -13.40 -16.10 0.22
C VAL A 163 -14.59 -16.89 -0.29
N ASN A 164 -14.42 -18.20 -0.37
CA ASN A 164 -15.51 -19.10 -0.66
C ASN A 164 -16.42 -19.22 0.57
N VAL A 165 -17.71 -19.12 0.37
CA VAL A 165 -18.73 -19.33 1.40
C VAL A 165 -19.65 -20.49 0.99
N PRO A 166 -20.30 -21.18 1.95
CA PRO A 166 -21.22 -22.27 1.62
C PRO A 166 -22.37 -21.79 0.72
N ALA A 167 -22.62 -22.50 -0.37
CA ALA A 167 -23.65 -22.15 -1.37
C ALA A 167 -25.08 -22.12 -0.80
N LEU A 168 -25.30 -22.73 0.34
CA LEU A 168 -26.58 -22.68 1.08
C LEU A 168 -27.01 -21.24 1.45
N LEU A 169 -26.07 -20.29 1.46
CA LEU A 169 -26.35 -18.87 1.71
C LEU A 169 -26.84 -18.11 0.46
N GLY A 170 -26.94 -18.77 -0.71
CA GLY A 170 -27.36 -18.17 -1.97
C GLY A 170 -26.22 -17.51 -2.77
N PHE A 171 -24.98 -17.49 -2.26
CA PHE A 171 -23.78 -16.97 -2.92
C PHE A 171 -22.58 -17.85 -2.58
N THR A 172 -21.60 -17.87 -3.47
CA THR A 172 -20.42 -18.76 -3.32
C THR A 172 -19.17 -18.01 -2.88
N LYS A 173 -19.18 -16.66 -2.90
CA LYS A 173 -18.03 -15.81 -2.56
C LYS A 173 -18.44 -14.55 -1.82
N ALA A 174 -17.62 -14.16 -0.87
CA ALA A 174 -17.75 -12.88 -0.13
C ALA A 174 -16.40 -12.20 -0.01
N TRP A 175 -16.39 -10.86 0.06
CA TRP A 175 -15.18 -10.10 0.35
C TRP A 175 -14.88 -10.14 1.85
N GLY A 176 -13.60 -10.34 2.20
CA GLY A 176 -13.12 -10.32 3.58
C GLY A 176 -11.69 -9.84 3.66
N ASN A 177 -11.29 -9.42 4.86
CA ASN A 177 -9.91 -9.14 5.23
C ASN A 177 -9.32 -10.39 5.87
N ILE A 178 -8.53 -11.18 5.12
CA ILE A 178 -8.05 -12.48 5.57
C ILE A 178 -6.60 -12.70 5.21
N GLY A 179 -5.84 -13.17 6.22
CA GLY A 179 -4.47 -13.59 6.05
C GLY A 179 -3.44 -12.48 6.09
N SER A 180 -2.19 -12.88 5.98
CA SER A 180 -1.05 -11.97 5.91
C SER A 180 0.05 -12.57 5.05
N ILE A 181 0.81 -11.70 4.39
CA ILE A 181 1.99 -12.06 3.61
C ILE A 181 3.17 -11.25 4.11
N ARG A 182 4.32 -11.92 4.30
CA ARG A 182 5.58 -11.26 4.64
C ARG A 182 6.60 -11.48 3.54
N ASN A 183 7.15 -10.39 3.04
CA ASN A 183 8.27 -10.36 2.12
C ASN A 183 9.47 -9.72 2.80
N LYS A 184 10.65 -10.31 2.63
CA LYS A 184 11.93 -9.75 3.07
C LYS A 184 12.96 -9.95 1.99
N GLY A 185 13.86 -9.02 1.84
CA GLY A 185 14.85 -9.09 0.79
C GLY A 185 16.03 -8.18 1.03
N PHE A 186 17.03 -8.38 0.19
CA PHE A 186 18.24 -7.61 0.11
C PHE A 186 18.35 -7.06 -1.31
N GLU A 187 18.61 -5.76 -1.44
CA GLU A 187 18.78 -5.09 -2.71
C GLU A 187 20.15 -4.39 -2.71
N ILE A 188 20.93 -4.55 -3.80
CA ILE A 188 22.21 -3.89 -3.97
C ILE A 188 22.18 -3.19 -5.32
N GLU A 189 22.51 -1.91 -5.32
CA GLU A 189 22.69 -1.09 -6.50
C GLU A 189 24.16 -0.67 -6.61
N LEU A 190 24.74 -0.82 -7.79
CA LEU A 190 26.09 -0.40 -8.10
C LEU A 190 26.08 0.55 -9.30
N ASN A 191 26.49 1.79 -9.06
CA ASN A 191 26.66 2.79 -10.10
C ASN A 191 28.16 3.12 -10.28
N THR A 192 28.67 3.11 -11.51
CA THR A 192 30.06 3.41 -11.80
C THR A 192 30.21 4.49 -12.89
N LYS A 193 31.15 5.43 -12.67
CA LYS A 193 31.52 6.43 -13.64
C LYS A 193 32.92 6.05 -14.19
N ASN A 194 32.98 5.32 -15.31
CA ASN A 194 34.19 4.74 -15.83
C ASN A 194 35.06 5.74 -16.62
N LEU A 195 34.41 6.68 -17.32
CA LEU A 195 35.07 7.73 -18.09
C LEU A 195 34.65 9.09 -17.54
N VAL A 196 35.62 9.86 -17.09
CA VAL A 196 35.46 11.26 -16.69
C VAL A 196 36.41 12.04 -17.55
N GLY A 197 35.87 12.74 -18.55
CA GLY A 197 36.61 13.68 -19.40
C GLY A 197 36.92 14.96 -18.67
#